data_a9c9778ba1a78873302e8c976e1107e7
#
_entry.id   a9c9778ba1a78873302e8c976e1107e7
#
_cell.length_a   1.000
_cell.length_b   1.000
_cell.length_c   1.000
_cell.angle_alpha   90.00
_cell.angle_beta   90.00
_cell.angle_gamma   90.00
#
_symmetry.space_group_name_H-M   'P 1'
#
loop_
_entity.id
_entity.type
_entity.pdbx_description
1 polymer ?
#
loop_
_entity_poly.entity_id
_entity_poly.type
_entity_poly.pdbx_seq_one_letter_code
_entity_poly.pdbx_strand_id
1 'polypeptide(L)'
;HIVVGELIPKSLAIFSTERYALFTATPLVWFYRITYPIMWLFNSITNGVMKLLGHDIANEHEVYTEEEIQLLIDESTESGLIDPEQNEYVDNIFDLGDKDAEAIMTPRTNVICLDLEDSLEENLALIMQYKYTRYPVCRGNKDRIVGFVHVKDLYTLPPDSTMEDLRIRTIQAVPEGIPIAKLLQAMQEGRTEMCVVVDEHGGTAGIVT
;
A
#
# COMPACT_ATOMS: atom_id res chain seq x y z
N HIS A 1 -21.98 -40.32 29.38
CA HIS A 1 -21.34 -40.29 28.04
C HIS A 1 -20.50 -39.01 27.84
N ILE A 2 -21.06 -37.82 28.09
CA ILE A 2 -20.40 -36.52 27.88
C ILE A 2 -19.15 -36.35 28.76
N VAL A 3 -19.28 -36.69 30.08
CA VAL A 3 -18.15 -36.49 31.02
C VAL A 3 -16.98 -37.41 30.71
N VAL A 4 -17.24 -38.70 30.47
CA VAL A 4 -16.18 -39.71 30.27
C VAL A 4 -15.70 -39.76 28.83
N GLY A 5 -16.58 -39.50 27.87
CA GLY A 5 -16.25 -39.59 26.44
C GLY A 5 -15.69 -38.31 25.82
N GLU A 6 -15.93 -37.15 26.45
CA GLU A 6 -15.53 -35.86 25.88
C GLU A 6 -14.74 -34.99 26.86
N LEU A 7 -15.30 -34.67 28.04
CA LEU A 7 -14.66 -33.73 28.96
C LEU A 7 -13.33 -34.24 29.55
N ILE A 8 -13.25 -35.51 29.95
CA ILE A 8 -12.01 -36.08 30.51
C ILE A 8 -10.91 -36.16 29.49
N PRO A 9 -11.09 -36.69 28.24
CA PRO A 9 -10.07 -36.70 27.23
C PRO A 9 -9.59 -35.31 26.85
N LYS A 10 -10.52 -34.34 26.76
CA LYS A 10 -10.21 -32.94 26.43
C LYS A 10 -9.35 -32.29 27.51
N SER A 11 -9.73 -32.49 28.79
CA SER A 11 -8.95 -31.98 29.91
C SER A 11 -7.56 -32.61 30.00
N LEU A 12 -7.44 -33.92 29.79
CA LEU A 12 -6.17 -34.62 29.79
C LEU A 12 -5.25 -34.13 28.63
N ALA A 13 -5.83 -33.86 27.46
CA ALA A 13 -5.09 -33.32 26.35
C ALA A 13 -4.54 -31.91 26.62
N ILE A 14 -5.27 -31.08 27.37
CA ILE A 14 -4.83 -29.74 27.77
C ILE A 14 -3.74 -29.80 28.85
N PHE A 15 -3.94 -30.64 29.89
CA PHE A 15 -2.98 -30.71 31.02
C PHE A 15 -1.70 -31.49 30.74
N SER A 16 -1.71 -32.42 29.80
CA SER A 16 -0.57 -33.28 29.46
C SER A 16 -0.39 -33.47 27.97
N THR A 17 -0.38 -32.36 27.23
CA THR A 17 -0.40 -32.29 25.77
C THR A 17 0.64 -33.20 25.11
N GLU A 18 1.89 -33.15 25.57
CA GLU A 18 3.00 -33.91 24.95
C GLU A 18 2.84 -35.44 25.15
N ARG A 19 2.52 -35.88 26.36
CA ARG A 19 2.31 -37.30 26.62
C ARG A 19 1.09 -37.88 25.92
N TYR A 20 0.03 -37.09 25.85
CA TYR A 20 -1.22 -37.49 25.18
C TYR A 20 -1.02 -37.54 23.66
N ALA A 21 -0.28 -36.56 23.10
CA ALA A 21 0.09 -36.56 21.69
C ALA A 21 0.93 -37.80 21.31
N LEU A 22 1.95 -38.12 22.08
CA LEU A 22 2.77 -39.29 21.84
C LEU A 22 2.00 -40.62 21.98
N PHE A 23 1.11 -40.70 22.98
CA PHE A 23 0.27 -41.90 23.19
C PHE A 23 -0.74 -42.10 22.05
N THR A 24 -1.35 -41.02 21.56
CA THR A 24 -2.37 -41.06 20.48
C THR A 24 -1.74 -41.13 19.09
N ALA A 25 -0.51 -40.68 18.93
CA ALA A 25 0.20 -40.71 17.64
C ALA A 25 0.34 -42.12 17.06
N THR A 26 0.69 -43.11 17.89
CA THR A 26 0.90 -44.50 17.43
C THR A 26 -0.39 -45.13 16.87
N PRO A 27 -1.53 -45.16 17.58
CA PRO A 27 -2.79 -45.68 17.05
C PRO A 27 -3.31 -44.85 15.84
N LEU A 28 -3.07 -43.53 15.85
CA LEU A 28 -3.47 -42.64 14.72
C LEU A 28 -2.68 -43.01 13.44
N VAL A 29 -1.37 -43.20 13.55
CA VAL A 29 -0.53 -43.60 12.42
C VAL A 29 -0.96 -44.98 11.89
N TRP A 30 -1.32 -45.89 12.79
CA TRP A 30 -1.80 -47.23 12.41
C TRP A 30 -3.13 -47.15 11.66
N PHE A 31 -4.06 -46.37 12.19
CA PHE A 31 -5.36 -46.10 11.56
C PHE A 31 -5.16 -45.47 10.17
N TYR A 32 -4.30 -44.42 10.08
CA TYR A 32 -3.96 -43.78 8.81
C TYR A 32 -3.40 -44.81 7.79
N ARG A 33 -2.48 -45.68 8.21
CA ARG A 33 -1.89 -46.67 7.32
C ARG A 33 -2.90 -47.69 6.77
N ILE A 34 -3.90 -48.04 7.57
CA ILE A 34 -4.97 -48.96 7.14
C ILE A 34 -5.96 -48.25 6.22
N THR A 35 -6.29 -46.98 6.50
CA THR A 35 -7.26 -46.24 5.71
C THR A 35 -6.67 -45.60 4.46
N TYR A 36 -5.34 -45.38 4.43
CA TYR A 36 -4.64 -44.77 3.30
C TYR A 36 -4.95 -45.40 1.92
N PRO A 37 -4.90 -46.73 1.73
CA PRO A 37 -5.20 -47.34 0.44
C PRO A 37 -6.64 -47.08 0.00
N ILE A 38 -7.56 -47.00 0.95
CA ILE A 38 -9.00 -46.68 0.67
C ILE A 38 -9.12 -45.20 0.24
N MET A 39 -8.49 -44.31 0.95
CA MET A 39 -8.46 -42.88 0.63
C MET A 39 -7.79 -42.65 -0.75
N TRP A 40 -6.68 -43.34 -1.01
CA TRP A 40 -5.99 -43.25 -2.29
C TRP A 40 -6.90 -43.71 -3.45
N LEU A 41 -7.66 -44.79 -3.25
CA LEU A 41 -8.61 -45.30 -4.25
C LEU A 41 -9.71 -44.27 -4.53
N PHE A 42 -10.33 -43.70 -3.49
CA PHE A 42 -11.35 -42.67 -3.66
C PHE A 42 -10.81 -41.42 -4.35
N ASN A 43 -9.65 -40.92 -3.92
CA ASN A 43 -9.03 -39.76 -4.55
C ASN A 43 -8.67 -40.03 -6.01
N SER A 44 -8.20 -41.25 -6.33
CA SER A 44 -7.88 -41.64 -7.72
C SER A 44 -9.11 -41.68 -8.60
N ILE A 45 -10.23 -42.18 -8.07
CA ILE A 45 -11.52 -42.18 -8.80
C ILE A 45 -12.02 -40.74 -8.99
N THR A 46 -12.01 -39.92 -7.94
CA THR A 46 -12.42 -38.52 -8.01
C THR A 46 -11.58 -37.74 -9.02
N ASN A 47 -10.26 -37.85 -8.93
CA ASN A 47 -9.35 -37.19 -9.87
C ASN A 47 -9.55 -37.69 -11.32
N GLY A 48 -9.81 -38.98 -11.49
CA GLY A 48 -10.12 -39.55 -12.81
C GLY A 48 -11.40 -38.99 -13.42
N VAL A 49 -12.47 -38.90 -12.62
CA VAL A 49 -13.77 -38.31 -13.08
C VAL A 49 -13.61 -36.83 -13.34
N MET A 50 -12.96 -36.07 -12.49
CA MET A 50 -12.74 -34.63 -12.68
C MET A 50 -11.89 -34.34 -13.92
N LYS A 51 -10.86 -35.14 -14.17
CA LYS A 51 -10.03 -35.05 -15.37
C LYS A 51 -10.85 -35.36 -16.65
N LEU A 52 -11.79 -36.30 -16.58
CA LEU A 52 -12.68 -36.62 -17.67
C LEU A 52 -13.70 -35.49 -17.97
N LEU A 53 -14.05 -34.72 -16.94
CA LEU A 53 -14.90 -33.52 -17.01
C LEU A 53 -14.13 -32.24 -17.39
N GLY A 54 -12.79 -32.35 -17.58
CA GLY A 54 -11.95 -31.21 -17.96
C GLY A 54 -11.48 -30.32 -16.83
N HIS A 55 -11.64 -30.75 -15.57
CA HIS A 55 -11.18 -30.04 -14.37
C HIS A 55 -9.94 -30.73 -13.82
N ASP A 56 -8.83 -30.03 -13.80
CA ASP A 56 -7.54 -30.57 -13.28
C ASP A 56 -7.33 -30.07 -11.84
N ILE A 57 -7.82 -30.84 -10.88
CA ILE A 57 -7.72 -30.51 -9.42
C ILE A 57 -6.24 -30.44 -8.97
N ALA A 58 -5.33 -31.07 -9.70
CA ALA A 58 -3.91 -31.07 -9.33
C ALA A 58 -3.22 -29.70 -9.52
N ASN A 59 -3.86 -28.76 -10.22
CA ASN A 59 -3.34 -27.42 -10.51
C ASN A 59 -4.16 -26.29 -9.87
N GLU A 60 -5.17 -26.58 -9.05
CA GLU A 60 -5.73 -25.57 -8.17
C GLU A 60 -4.70 -25.26 -7.10
N HIS A 61 -3.71 -24.45 -7.44
CA HIS A 61 -3.02 -23.65 -6.45
C HIS A 61 -4.11 -22.81 -5.77
N GLU A 62 -4.25 -22.91 -4.46
CA GLU A 62 -5.06 -22.00 -3.69
C GLU A 62 -4.55 -20.59 -3.99
N VAL A 63 -5.24 -19.91 -4.89
CA VAL A 63 -4.95 -18.50 -5.21
C VAL A 63 -5.71 -17.71 -4.17
N TYR A 64 -4.99 -17.20 -3.20
CA TYR A 64 -5.57 -16.35 -2.18
C TYR A 64 -5.84 -14.96 -2.74
N THR A 65 -6.97 -14.38 -2.39
CA THR A 65 -7.27 -12.98 -2.63
C THR A 65 -6.45 -12.10 -1.69
N GLU A 66 -6.40 -10.82 -1.96
CA GLU A 66 -5.71 -9.84 -1.10
C GLU A 66 -6.28 -9.84 0.31
N GLU A 67 -7.62 -9.87 0.44
CA GLU A 67 -8.31 -9.93 1.72
C GLU A 67 -7.99 -11.24 2.48
N GLU A 68 -7.87 -12.36 1.79
CA GLU A 68 -7.51 -13.64 2.42
C GLU A 68 -6.06 -13.62 2.93
N ILE A 69 -5.14 -13.00 2.17
CA ILE A 69 -3.75 -12.83 2.61
C ILE A 69 -3.69 -11.91 3.84
N GLN A 70 -4.45 -10.83 3.85
CA GLN A 70 -4.52 -9.90 4.97
C GLN A 70 -5.02 -10.59 6.25
N LEU A 71 -6.09 -11.39 6.14
CA LEU A 71 -6.58 -12.19 7.26
C LEU A 71 -5.54 -13.18 7.81
N LEU A 72 -4.75 -13.82 6.95
CA LEU A 72 -3.67 -14.73 7.37
C LEU A 72 -2.55 -14.00 8.12
N ILE A 73 -2.24 -12.78 7.70
CA ILE A 73 -1.23 -11.93 8.35
C ILE A 73 -1.74 -11.44 9.70
N ASP A 74 -3.00 -11.02 9.79
CA ASP A 74 -3.65 -10.62 11.03
C ASP A 74 -3.65 -11.76 12.06
N GLU A 75 -4.05 -12.98 11.68
CA GLU A 75 -4.04 -14.16 12.55
C GLU A 75 -2.61 -14.50 13.02
N SER A 76 -1.63 -14.33 12.14
CA SER A 76 -0.21 -14.53 12.47
C SER A 76 0.30 -13.47 13.45
N THR A 77 -0.21 -12.25 13.34
CA THR A 77 0.11 -11.15 14.26
C THR A 77 -0.50 -11.37 15.64
N GLU A 78 -1.77 -11.77 15.70
CA GLU A 78 -2.46 -12.14 16.96
C GLU A 78 -1.76 -13.31 17.66
N SER A 79 -1.21 -14.25 16.91
CA SER A 79 -0.45 -15.39 17.41
C SER A 79 0.98 -15.02 17.85
N GLY A 80 1.42 -13.76 17.64
CA GLY A 80 2.76 -13.29 17.98
C GLY A 80 3.88 -13.77 17.06
N LEU A 81 3.54 -14.30 15.87
CA LEU A 81 4.52 -14.75 14.85
C LEU A 81 5.00 -13.59 13.97
N ILE A 82 4.16 -12.57 13.80
CA ILE A 82 4.44 -11.34 13.06
C ILE A 82 4.34 -10.17 14.04
N ASP A 83 5.26 -9.21 13.92
CA ASP A 83 5.21 -7.98 14.72
C ASP A 83 4.08 -7.08 14.21
N PRO A 84 3.31 -6.41 15.10
CA PRO A 84 2.28 -5.46 14.70
C PRO A 84 2.76 -4.35 13.75
N GLU A 85 3.99 -3.88 13.90
CA GLU A 85 4.60 -2.89 12.99
C GLU A 85 4.79 -3.46 11.58
N GLN A 86 5.15 -4.75 11.47
CA GLN A 86 5.27 -5.42 10.16
C GLN A 86 3.91 -5.61 9.49
N ASN A 87 2.87 -5.90 10.26
CA ASN A 87 1.51 -5.99 9.75
C ASN A 87 1.05 -4.64 9.17
N GLU A 88 1.26 -3.54 9.89
CA GLU A 88 0.95 -2.19 9.41
C GLU A 88 1.65 -1.85 8.08
N TYR A 89 2.89 -2.34 7.88
CA TYR A 89 3.58 -2.14 6.59
C TYR A 89 2.91 -2.90 5.45
N VAL A 90 2.41 -4.11 5.70
CA VAL A 90 1.70 -4.90 4.68
C VAL A 90 0.38 -4.24 4.31
N ASP A 91 -0.39 -3.78 5.29
CA ASP A 91 -1.64 -3.04 5.07
C ASP A 91 -1.39 -1.79 4.22
N ASN A 92 -0.34 -1.04 4.55
CA ASN A 92 0.05 0.14 3.77
C ASN A 92 0.46 -0.20 2.32
N ILE A 93 1.02 -1.40 2.07
CA ILE A 93 1.36 -1.85 0.71
C ILE A 93 0.10 -2.17 -0.10
N PHE A 94 -0.87 -2.84 0.49
CA PHE A 94 -2.16 -3.12 -0.15
C PHE A 94 -2.92 -1.82 -0.43
N ASP A 95 -3.03 -0.95 0.57
CA ASP A 95 -3.60 0.39 0.45
C ASP A 95 -2.97 1.22 -0.70
N LEU A 96 -1.66 1.06 -0.92
CA LEU A 96 -0.95 1.76 -2.00
C LEU A 96 -1.43 1.31 -3.39
N GLY A 97 -1.86 0.04 -3.52
CA GLY A 97 -2.35 -0.53 -4.78
C GLY A 97 -3.67 0.08 -5.22
N ASP A 98 -4.53 0.42 -4.28
CA ASP A 98 -5.92 0.83 -4.51
C ASP A 98 -6.12 2.34 -4.60
N LYS A 99 -5.13 3.14 -4.17
CA LYS A 99 -5.23 4.60 -4.15
C LYS A 99 -4.59 5.24 -5.38
N ASP A 100 -5.14 6.38 -5.77
CA ASP A 100 -4.66 7.24 -6.84
C ASP A 100 -4.10 8.58 -6.31
N ALA A 101 -3.64 9.43 -7.22
CA ALA A 101 -3.05 10.72 -6.87
C ALA A 101 -4.08 11.65 -6.20
N GLU A 102 -5.37 11.57 -6.55
CA GLU A 102 -6.44 12.35 -5.95
C GLU A 102 -6.54 12.09 -4.44
N ALA A 103 -6.41 10.82 -4.05
CA ALA A 103 -6.53 10.40 -2.66
C ALA A 103 -5.42 10.95 -1.73
N ILE A 104 -4.23 11.25 -2.28
CA ILE A 104 -3.07 11.68 -1.49
C ILE A 104 -2.62 13.11 -1.76
N MET A 105 -3.16 13.77 -2.81
CA MET A 105 -2.74 15.11 -3.17
C MET A 105 -3.13 16.13 -2.10
N THR A 106 -2.36 17.21 -2.03
CA THR A 106 -2.81 18.44 -1.41
C THR A 106 -3.74 19.15 -2.39
N PRO A 107 -5.06 19.28 -2.09
CA PRO A 107 -6.01 19.92 -2.99
C PRO A 107 -5.62 21.37 -3.29
N ARG A 108 -5.93 21.85 -4.49
CA ARG A 108 -5.62 23.21 -4.98
C ARG A 108 -5.97 24.32 -4.00
N THR A 109 -7.09 24.17 -3.28
CA THR A 109 -7.53 25.14 -2.28
C THR A 109 -6.53 25.34 -1.16
N ASN A 110 -5.80 24.28 -0.81
CA ASN A 110 -4.85 24.24 0.30
C ASN A 110 -3.40 24.47 -0.15
N VAL A 111 -3.14 24.44 -1.45
CA VAL A 111 -1.81 24.66 -2.01
C VAL A 111 -1.38 26.12 -1.77
N ILE A 112 -0.20 26.32 -1.22
CA ILE A 112 0.44 27.62 -1.10
C ILE A 112 1.36 27.80 -2.30
N CYS A 113 0.97 28.69 -3.22
CA CYS A 113 1.73 29.06 -4.41
C CYS A 113 2.43 30.41 -4.23
N LEU A 114 3.58 30.56 -4.87
CA LEU A 114 4.15 31.88 -5.18
C LEU A 114 3.56 32.36 -6.49
N ASP A 115 3.13 33.60 -6.57
CA ASP A 115 2.59 34.17 -7.80
C ASP A 115 3.62 35.08 -8.47
N LEU A 116 3.82 34.88 -9.77
CA LEU A 116 4.74 35.71 -10.58
C LEU A 116 4.22 37.14 -10.78
N GLU A 117 2.93 37.36 -10.57
CA GLU A 117 2.30 38.68 -10.70
C GLU A 117 2.39 39.51 -9.41
N ASP A 118 2.66 38.82 -8.26
CA ASP A 118 2.89 39.49 -6.98
C ASP A 118 4.35 39.96 -6.85
N SER A 119 4.57 40.91 -5.94
CA SER A 119 5.93 41.38 -5.62
C SER A 119 6.78 40.29 -4.97
N LEU A 120 8.10 40.41 -5.09
CA LEU A 120 9.03 39.51 -4.39
C LEU A 120 8.84 39.58 -2.88
N GLU A 121 8.54 40.76 -2.31
CA GLU A 121 8.31 40.97 -0.87
C GLU A 121 7.09 40.20 -0.38
N GLU A 122 5.97 40.22 -1.13
CA GLU A 122 4.75 39.47 -0.79
C GLU A 122 4.99 37.97 -0.83
N ASN A 123 5.67 37.47 -1.84
CA ASN A 123 6.03 36.06 -1.97
C ASN A 123 7.02 35.62 -0.85
N LEU A 124 7.97 36.47 -0.49
CA LEU A 124 8.86 36.19 0.65
C LEU A 124 8.11 36.17 1.99
N ALA A 125 7.12 37.02 2.17
CA ALA A 125 6.28 36.98 3.37
C ALA A 125 5.52 35.64 3.50
N LEU A 126 4.98 35.09 2.40
CA LEU A 126 4.39 33.75 2.36
C LEU A 126 5.39 32.68 2.76
N ILE A 127 6.61 32.73 2.23
CA ILE A 127 7.68 31.77 2.54
C ILE A 127 8.04 31.83 4.04
N MET A 128 8.14 33.01 4.60
CA MET A 128 8.44 33.20 6.03
C MET A 128 7.31 32.71 6.94
N GLN A 129 6.07 32.80 6.48
CA GLN A 129 4.90 32.35 7.20
C GLN A 129 4.79 30.81 7.19
N TYR A 130 4.89 30.17 6.03
CA TYR A 130 4.62 28.73 5.86
C TYR A 130 5.86 27.84 6.01
N LYS A 131 7.05 28.36 5.75
CA LYS A 131 8.36 27.70 5.95
C LYS A 131 8.53 26.35 5.23
N TYR A 132 7.88 26.19 4.08
CA TYR A 132 8.10 25.00 3.24
C TYR A 132 9.45 25.06 2.52
N THR A 133 9.95 23.92 2.12
CA THR A 133 11.20 23.82 1.37
C THR A 133 11.03 24.14 -0.11
N ARG A 134 9.85 23.81 -0.67
CA ARG A 134 9.51 24.00 -2.08
C ARG A 134 8.14 24.65 -2.19
N TYR A 135 8.03 25.54 -3.16
CA TYR A 135 6.79 26.23 -3.46
C TYR A 135 6.47 26.08 -4.93
N PRO A 136 5.27 25.61 -5.31
CA PRO A 136 4.81 25.75 -6.68
C PRO A 136 4.68 27.23 -7.02
N VAL A 137 4.92 27.55 -8.29
CA VAL A 137 4.84 28.91 -8.83
C VAL A 137 3.69 28.96 -9.81
N CYS A 138 2.79 29.90 -9.63
CA CYS A 138 1.67 30.14 -10.52
C CYS A 138 1.78 31.50 -11.23
N ARG A 139 0.88 31.75 -12.17
CA ARG A 139 0.77 33.04 -12.87
C ARG A 139 -0.69 33.49 -12.82
N GLY A 140 -1.00 34.40 -11.93
CA GLY A 140 -2.32 35.02 -11.73
C GLY A 140 -3.34 34.15 -11.01
N ASN A 141 -3.31 32.84 -11.18
CA ASN A 141 -4.14 31.93 -10.40
C ASN A 141 -3.49 30.53 -10.25
N LYS A 142 -3.98 29.74 -9.29
CA LYS A 142 -3.48 28.39 -8.98
C LYS A 142 -3.81 27.33 -10.04
N ASP A 143 -4.64 27.64 -11.03
CA ASP A 143 -4.94 26.75 -12.16
C ASP A 143 -3.79 26.69 -13.15
N ARG A 144 -2.89 27.66 -13.08
CA ARG A 144 -1.73 27.76 -13.97
C ARG A 144 -0.41 27.69 -13.22
N ILE A 145 -0.08 26.50 -12.72
CA ILE A 145 1.23 26.25 -12.13
C ILE A 145 2.26 26.09 -13.26
N VAL A 146 3.28 26.94 -13.26
CA VAL A 146 4.32 27.00 -14.28
C VAL A 146 5.59 26.23 -13.89
N GLY A 147 5.75 25.90 -12.61
CA GLY A 147 6.91 25.20 -12.10
C GLY A 147 6.97 25.25 -10.58
N PHE A 148 8.14 25.02 -10.02
CA PHE A 148 8.37 25.19 -8.58
C PHE A 148 9.73 25.82 -8.30
N VAL A 149 9.85 26.41 -7.11
CA VAL A 149 11.10 27.02 -6.60
C VAL A 149 11.51 26.31 -5.31
N HIS A 150 12.79 26.07 -5.16
CA HIS A 150 13.36 25.63 -3.89
C HIS A 150 13.76 26.85 -3.06
N VAL A 151 13.40 26.92 -1.79
CA VAL A 151 13.68 28.06 -0.92
C VAL A 151 15.16 28.46 -0.89
N LYS A 152 16.07 27.52 -1.08
CA LYS A 152 17.52 27.81 -1.15
C LYS A 152 17.90 28.67 -2.35
N ASP A 153 17.15 28.61 -3.45
CA ASP A 153 17.45 29.41 -4.66
C ASP A 153 17.23 30.90 -4.39
N LEU A 154 16.38 31.25 -3.39
CA LEU A 154 16.15 32.62 -2.97
C LEU A 154 17.35 33.23 -2.24
N TYR A 155 18.12 32.42 -1.52
CA TYR A 155 19.33 32.92 -0.83
C TYR A 155 20.45 33.34 -1.79
N THR A 156 20.37 32.97 -3.04
CA THR A 156 21.35 33.31 -4.07
C THR A 156 20.94 34.50 -4.92
N LEU A 157 19.75 35.08 -4.65
CA LEU A 157 19.27 36.25 -5.40
C LEU A 157 20.02 37.54 -4.97
N PRO A 158 20.37 38.39 -5.93
CA PRO A 158 20.85 39.75 -5.65
C PRO A 158 19.80 40.59 -4.91
N PRO A 159 20.21 41.65 -4.19
CA PRO A 159 19.27 42.48 -3.39
C PRO A 159 18.16 43.18 -4.20
N ASP A 160 18.39 43.46 -5.46
CA ASP A 160 17.43 44.16 -6.33
C ASP A 160 16.70 43.20 -7.29
N SER A 161 16.64 41.93 -6.98
CA SER A 161 15.98 40.91 -7.80
C SER A 161 14.48 41.02 -7.78
N THR A 162 13.88 40.54 -8.87
CA THR A 162 12.44 40.44 -9.07
C THR A 162 12.00 38.98 -9.13
N MET A 163 10.70 38.71 -9.22
CA MET A 163 10.18 37.36 -9.41
C MET A 163 10.65 36.71 -10.74
N GLU A 164 11.03 37.52 -11.75
CA GLU A 164 11.55 37.03 -13.03
C GLU A 164 12.97 36.44 -12.93
N ASP A 165 13.72 36.85 -11.91
CA ASP A 165 15.10 36.37 -11.67
C ASP A 165 15.11 35.00 -10.92
N LEU A 166 13.96 34.54 -10.47
CA LEU A 166 13.84 33.25 -9.80
C LEU A 166 14.11 32.08 -10.72
N ARG A 167 14.92 31.14 -10.24
CA ARG A 167 15.17 29.88 -10.95
C ARG A 167 13.95 28.96 -10.80
N ILE A 168 12.98 29.08 -11.70
CA ILE A 168 11.82 28.19 -11.74
C ILE A 168 12.25 26.85 -12.36
N ARG A 169 12.01 25.78 -11.62
CA ARG A 169 12.26 24.40 -12.04
C ARG A 169 11.00 23.85 -12.70
N THR A 170 11.18 23.02 -13.73
CA THR A 170 10.06 22.30 -14.36
C THR A 170 9.34 21.42 -13.36
N ILE A 171 8.02 21.40 -13.41
CA ILE A 171 7.17 20.52 -12.64
C ILE A 171 6.50 19.53 -13.58
N GLN A 172 6.43 18.26 -13.17
CA GLN A 172 5.74 17.24 -13.94
C GLN A 172 4.24 17.30 -13.64
N ALA A 173 3.42 17.24 -14.71
CA ALA A 173 1.98 17.13 -14.59
C ALA A 173 1.55 15.67 -14.70
N VAL A 174 0.67 15.23 -13.82
CA VAL A 174 0.10 13.88 -13.78
C VAL A 174 -1.41 13.95 -13.64
N PRO A 175 -2.19 13.04 -14.23
CA PRO A 175 -3.63 13.00 -14.04
C PRO A 175 -4.01 12.58 -12.61
N GLU A 176 -5.15 13.05 -12.11
CA GLU A 176 -5.64 12.74 -10.74
C GLU A 176 -5.89 11.24 -10.52
N GLY A 177 -6.34 10.50 -11.54
CA GLY A 177 -6.56 9.06 -11.48
C GLY A 177 -5.30 8.20 -11.72
N ILE A 178 -4.09 8.76 -11.66
CA ILE A 178 -2.87 7.93 -11.75
C ILE A 178 -2.68 7.12 -10.47
N PRO A 179 -2.53 5.78 -10.54
CA PRO A 179 -2.21 4.97 -9.37
C PRO A 179 -0.94 5.46 -8.66
N ILE A 180 -0.95 5.50 -7.33
CA ILE A 180 0.18 6.00 -6.51
C ILE A 180 1.49 5.28 -6.86
N ALA A 181 1.46 3.97 -7.08
CA ALA A 181 2.64 3.20 -7.45
C ALA A 181 3.29 3.72 -8.76
N LYS A 182 2.47 4.07 -9.76
CA LYS A 182 2.95 4.64 -11.02
C LYS A 182 3.42 6.09 -10.85
N LEU A 183 2.73 6.86 -10.00
CA LEU A 183 3.14 8.21 -9.66
C LEU A 183 4.53 8.22 -9.00
N LEU A 184 4.74 7.34 -8.01
CA LEU A 184 6.02 7.20 -7.32
C LEU A 184 7.14 6.82 -8.29
N GLN A 185 6.89 5.86 -9.19
CA GLN A 185 7.83 5.49 -10.23
C GLN A 185 8.17 6.68 -11.15
N ALA A 186 7.17 7.42 -11.61
CA ALA A 186 7.35 8.59 -12.47
C ALA A 186 8.17 9.69 -11.75
N MET A 187 7.91 9.93 -10.47
CA MET A 187 8.67 10.87 -9.65
C MET A 187 10.13 10.44 -9.47
N GLN A 188 10.39 9.15 -9.26
CA GLN A 188 11.73 8.59 -9.13
C GLN A 188 12.52 8.68 -10.45
N GLU A 189 11.92 8.29 -11.57
CA GLU A 189 12.53 8.36 -12.90
C GLU A 189 12.82 9.81 -13.31
N GLY A 190 11.87 10.71 -13.05
CA GLY A 190 12.00 12.15 -13.30
C GLY A 190 12.91 12.86 -12.32
N ARG A 191 13.35 12.21 -11.24
CA ARG A 191 14.08 12.82 -10.12
C ARG A 191 13.40 14.09 -9.62
N THR A 192 12.09 14.08 -9.61
CA THR A 192 11.26 15.19 -9.14
C THR A 192 10.70 14.90 -7.76
N GLU A 193 10.65 15.91 -6.92
CA GLU A 193 10.14 15.82 -5.56
C GLU A 193 8.79 16.52 -5.43
N MET A 194 8.21 16.97 -6.56
CA MET A 194 6.91 17.60 -6.61
C MET A 194 6.29 17.38 -8.00
N CYS A 195 5.03 16.98 -8.04
CA CYS A 195 4.22 16.89 -9.23
C CYS A 195 2.95 17.75 -9.08
N VAL A 196 2.48 18.33 -10.17
CA VAL A 196 1.13 18.92 -10.22
C VAL A 196 0.14 17.87 -10.69
N VAL A 197 -0.95 17.74 -9.96
CA VAL A 197 -2.07 16.86 -10.33
C VAL A 197 -3.06 17.69 -11.14
N VAL A 198 -3.46 17.16 -12.29
CA VAL A 198 -4.36 17.87 -13.22
C VAL A 198 -5.67 17.09 -13.38
N ASP A 199 -6.75 17.83 -13.45
CA ASP A 199 -8.10 17.32 -13.73
C ASP A 199 -8.27 16.98 -15.23
N GLU A 200 -9.44 16.45 -15.60
CA GLU A 200 -9.79 16.11 -16.98
C GLU A 200 -9.87 17.31 -17.93
N HIS A 201 -9.94 18.53 -17.40
CA HIS A 201 -9.98 19.77 -18.17
C HIS A 201 -8.58 20.40 -18.33
N GLY A 202 -7.56 19.82 -17.70
CA GLY A 202 -6.20 20.34 -17.69
C GLY A 202 -5.96 21.44 -16.66
N GLY A 203 -6.89 21.67 -15.75
CA GLY A 203 -6.73 22.56 -14.60
C GLY A 203 -5.96 21.89 -13.47
N THR A 204 -5.38 22.67 -12.57
CA THR A 204 -4.71 22.13 -11.39
C THR A 204 -5.75 21.62 -10.39
N ALA A 205 -5.77 20.31 -10.12
CA ALA A 205 -6.52 19.69 -9.03
C ALA A 205 -5.78 19.80 -7.69
N GLY A 206 -4.46 19.61 -7.70
CA GLY A 206 -3.63 19.68 -6.50
C GLY A 206 -2.14 19.48 -6.79
N ILE A 207 -1.38 19.17 -5.75
CA ILE A 207 0.04 18.79 -5.84
C ILE A 207 0.32 17.54 -5.00
N VAL A 208 1.30 16.76 -5.42
CA VAL A 208 1.90 15.66 -4.65
C VAL A 208 3.38 15.94 -4.45
N THR A 209 3.89 15.65 -3.25
CA THR A 209 5.30 15.84 -2.86
C THR A 209 5.87 14.61 -2.18
#